data_33dc3aaab9e8cdb726ecd76c7297a13a
#
_entry.id   33dc3aaab9e8cdb726ecd76c7297a13a
#
_cell.length_a   1.000
_cell.length_b   1.000
_cell.length_c   1.000
_cell.angle_alpha   90.00
_cell.angle_beta   90.00
_cell.angle_gamma   90.00
#
_symmetry.space_group_name_H-M   'P 1'
#
loop_
_entity.id
_entity.type
_entity.pdbx_description
1 polymer ?
#
loop_
_entity_poly.entity_id
_entity_poly.type
_entity_poly.pdbx_seq_one_letter_code
_entity_poly.pdbx_strand_id
1 'polypeptide(L)'
;MSEEIFDVVNERDEVIDRQPRRAVHRLGLKHRAVHVLVFNSRGEVFLQKRSLKKDTAAGLWDSSSSGHVDSGEDYDACAVRELREEIGLEVKSCSRRLFKIDACKETGWEFCRVYRCEAEGPFQLHPDEIESGG
;
A
#
# COMPACT_ATOMS: atom_id res chain seq x y z
N MET A 1 21.41 0.76 -3.37
CA MET A 1 19.96 0.65 -3.14
C MET A 1 19.46 -0.68 -3.65
N SER A 2 18.83 -1.45 -2.79
CA SER A 2 18.28 -2.73 -3.23
C SER A 2 17.01 -2.52 -4.03
N GLU A 3 16.85 -3.31 -5.09
CA GLU A 3 15.65 -3.30 -5.90
C GLU A 3 14.54 -4.06 -5.18
N GLU A 4 13.32 -3.53 -5.22
CA GLU A 4 12.15 -4.21 -4.65
C GLU A 4 11.80 -5.44 -5.48
N ILE A 5 11.56 -6.57 -4.80
CA ILE A 5 11.14 -7.82 -5.42
C ILE A 5 9.72 -8.12 -4.98
N PHE A 6 8.85 -8.37 -5.95
CA PHE A 6 7.45 -8.68 -5.69
C PHE A 6 7.15 -10.14 -6.01
N ASP A 7 6.20 -10.71 -5.30
CA ASP A 7 5.60 -11.98 -5.70
C ASP A 7 4.66 -11.72 -6.87
N VAL A 8 4.82 -12.49 -7.94
CA VAL A 8 3.89 -12.49 -9.08
C VAL A 8 2.86 -13.55 -8.83
N VAL A 9 1.59 -13.23 -9.06
CA VAL A 9 0.47 -14.12 -8.74
C VAL A 9 -0.38 -14.40 -9.98
N ASN A 10 -1.18 -15.47 -9.90
CA ASN A 10 -2.15 -15.82 -10.94
C ASN A 10 -3.51 -15.17 -10.65
N GLU A 11 -4.54 -15.54 -11.42
CA GLU A 11 -5.90 -14.98 -11.28
C GLU A 11 -6.54 -15.28 -9.93
N ARG A 12 -6.03 -16.27 -9.21
CA ARG A 12 -6.52 -16.68 -7.89
C ARG A 12 -5.68 -16.14 -6.75
N ASP A 13 -4.77 -15.21 -7.06
CA ASP A 13 -3.85 -14.60 -6.08
C ASP A 13 -2.93 -15.64 -5.43
N GLU A 14 -2.49 -16.61 -6.22
CA GLU A 14 -1.50 -17.61 -5.81
C GLU A 14 -0.14 -17.23 -6.36
N VAL A 15 0.89 -17.32 -5.54
CA VAL A 15 2.26 -16.95 -5.95
C VAL A 15 2.79 -17.96 -6.97
N ILE A 16 3.19 -17.46 -8.14
CA ILE A 16 3.73 -18.28 -9.25
C ILE A 16 5.14 -17.89 -9.65
N ASP A 17 5.62 -16.71 -9.24
CA ASP A 17 6.95 -16.22 -9.63
C ASP A 17 7.38 -15.10 -8.69
N ARG A 18 8.61 -14.61 -8.88
CA ARG A 18 9.18 -13.45 -8.20
C ARG A 18 9.90 -12.62 -9.23
N GLN A 19 9.61 -11.32 -9.27
CA GLN A 19 10.18 -10.41 -10.24
C GLN A 19 10.48 -9.06 -9.62
N PRO A 20 11.48 -8.32 -10.12
CA PRO A 20 11.70 -6.95 -9.69
C PRO A 20 10.50 -6.06 -10.01
N ARG A 21 10.25 -5.07 -9.16
CA ARG A 21 9.19 -4.08 -9.35
C ARG A 21 9.14 -3.53 -10.79
N ARG A 22 10.30 -3.21 -11.35
CA ARG A 22 10.41 -2.67 -12.70
C ARG A 22 9.82 -3.62 -13.74
N ALA A 23 10.15 -4.90 -13.65
CA ALA A 23 9.65 -5.92 -14.58
C ALA A 23 8.15 -6.13 -14.40
N VAL A 24 7.67 -6.16 -13.15
CA VAL A 24 6.25 -6.33 -12.83
C VAL A 24 5.41 -5.22 -13.46
N HIS A 25 5.83 -3.97 -13.31
CA HIS A 25 5.09 -2.84 -13.87
C HIS A 25 5.21 -2.77 -15.39
N ARG A 26 6.39 -3.00 -15.93
CA ARG A 26 6.61 -2.97 -17.38
C ARG A 26 5.80 -4.02 -18.13
N LEU A 27 5.74 -5.23 -17.58
CA LEU A 27 5.07 -6.37 -18.22
C LEU A 27 3.60 -6.51 -17.84
N GLY A 28 3.09 -5.68 -16.92
CA GLY A 28 1.71 -5.78 -16.46
C GLY A 28 1.42 -7.08 -15.72
N LEU A 29 2.35 -7.55 -14.91
CA LEU A 29 2.19 -8.80 -14.17
C LEU A 29 1.31 -8.59 -12.93
N LYS A 30 0.49 -9.59 -12.61
CA LYS A 30 -0.37 -9.51 -11.41
C LYS A 30 0.48 -9.61 -10.16
N HIS A 31 0.23 -8.70 -9.22
CA HIS A 31 0.97 -8.62 -7.96
C HIS A 31 0.03 -8.12 -6.86
N ARG A 32 0.58 -7.86 -5.67
CA ARG A 32 -0.23 -7.56 -4.48
C ARG A 32 0.08 -6.19 -3.92
N ALA A 33 -0.95 -5.54 -3.41
CA ALA A 33 -0.82 -4.25 -2.73
C ALA A 33 -1.80 -4.17 -1.55
N VAL A 34 -1.56 -3.21 -0.67
CA VAL A 34 -2.46 -2.91 0.44
C VAL A 34 -2.82 -1.43 0.41
N HIS A 35 -4.03 -1.12 0.87
CA HIS A 35 -4.47 0.23 1.18
C HIS A 35 -5.01 0.23 2.60
N VAL A 36 -4.59 1.19 3.41
CA VAL A 36 -5.04 1.32 4.79
C VAL A 36 -5.73 2.65 4.95
N LEU A 37 -6.93 2.63 5.54
CA LEU A 37 -7.68 3.83 5.88
C LEU A 37 -7.59 4.02 7.39
N VAL A 38 -6.98 5.13 7.83
CA VAL A 38 -6.80 5.43 9.25
C VAL A 38 -7.85 6.46 9.66
N PHE A 39 -8.66 6.10 10.64
CA PHE A 39 -9.73 6.94 11.16
C PHE A 39 -9.37 7.40 12.57
N ASN A 40 -9.72 8.65 12.91
CA ASN A 40 -9.59 9.14 14.28
C ASN A 40 -10.86 8.84 15.08
N SER A 41 -10.90 9.26 16.36
CA SER A 41 -12.04 9.03 17.23
C SER A 41 -13.31 9.76 16.81
N ARG A 42 -13.19 10.76 15.94
CA ARG A 42 -14.32 11.53 15.41
C ARG A 42 -14.84 10.97 14.09
N GLY A 43 -14.30 9.84 13.63
CA GLY A 43 -14.69 9.23 12.37
C GLY A 43 -14.11 9.89 11.12
N GLU A 44 -13.14 10.78 11.30
CA GLU A 44 -12.48 11.43 10.17
C GLU A 44 -11.35 10.53 9.65
N VAL A 45 -11.23 10.44 8.32
CA VAL A 45 -10.19 9.65 7.68
C VAL A 45 -9.01 10.52 7.29
N PHE A 46 -7.80 10.05 7.61
CA PHE A 46 -6.57 10.68 7.16
C PHE A 46 -6.28 10.24 5.72
N LEU A 47 -6.02 11.21 4.83
CA LEU A 47 -5.62 10.92 3.45
C LEU A 47 -4.25 11.52 3.20
N GLN A 48 -3.42 10.85 2.41
CA GLN A 48 -2.12 11.37 2.01
C GLN A 48 -2.18 11.94 0.60
N LYS A 49 -1.37 12.95 0.35
CA LYS A 49 -1.09 13.42 -0.99
C LYS A 49 0.25 12.85 -1.40
N ARG A 50 0.28 12.08 -2.49
CA ARG A 50 1.49 11.39 -2.94
C ARG A 50 2.56 12.40 -3.32
N SER A 51 3.81 12.08 -2.98
CA SER A 51 4.97 12.90 -3.35
C SER A 51 5.06 13.07 -4.86
N LEU A 52 5.52 14.24 -5.31
CA LEU A 52 5.82 14.49 -6.71
C LEU A 52 6.98 13.63 -7.21
N LYS A 53 7.73 13.00 -6.31
CA LYS A 53 8.84 12.09 -6.63
C LYS A 53 8.37 10.67 -6.97
N LYS A 54 7.08 10.35 -6.76
CA LYS A 54 6.56 9.01 -7.06
C LYS A 54 6.51 8.78 -8.57
N ASP A 55 6.73 7.53 -8.97
CA ASP A 55 6.72 7.13 -10.38
C ASP A 55 5.30 6.92 -10.93
N THR A 56 4.31 6.81 -10.05
CA THR A 56 2.89 6.66 -10.43
C THR A 56 2.04 7.60 -9.61
N ALA A 57 1.02 8.18 -10.21
CA ALA A 57 0.02 9.05 -9.56
C ALA A 57 0.65 10.16 -8.70
N ALA A 58 1.79 10.72 -9.13
CA ALA A 58 2.50 11.77 -8.40
C ALA A 58 1.60 12.97 -8.13
N GLY A 59 1.63 13.49 -6.91
CA GLY A 59 0.85 14.66 -6.50
C GLY A 59 -0.64 14.43 -6.33
N LEU A 60 -1.13 13.19 -6.48
CA LEU A 60 -2.55 12.87 -6.30
C LEU A 60 -2.83 12.42 -4.86
N TRP A 61 -4.09 12.54 -4.43
CA TRP A 61 -4.52 12.05 -3.12
C TRP A 61 -4.69 10.54 -3.13
N ASP A 62 -4.39 9.90 -2.01
CA ASP A 62 -4.44 8.45 -1.84
C ASP A 62 -4.96 8.12 -0.44
N SER A 63 -5.16 6.83 -0.17
CA SER A 63 -5.53 6.34 1.16
C SER A 63 -4.50 6.77 2.21
N SER A 64 -4.77 6.51 3.48
CA SER A 64 -3.88 6.91 4.57
C SER A 64 -2.48 6.34 4.38
N SER A 65 -2.38 5.09 3.97
CA SER A 65 -1.13 4.43 3.63
C SER A 65 -1.40 3.39 2.57
N SER A 66 -0.44 3.19 1.67
CA SER A 66 -0.55 2.18 0.63
C SER A 66 0.84 1.72 0.20
N GLY A 67 0.93 0.49 -0.28
CA GLY A 67 2.19 -0.01 -0.79
C GLY A 67 2.07 -1.40 -1.36
N HIS A 68 3.14 -1.84 -1.99
CA HIS A 68 3.22 -3.16 -2.59
C HIS A 68 3.69 -4.19 -1.58
N VAL A 69 3.15 -5.40 -1.66
CA VAL A 69 3.56 -6.51 -0.82
C VAL A 69 4.89 -7.04 -1.36
N ASP A 70 5.90 -7.09 -0.50
CA ASP A 70 7.22 -7.60 -0.87
C ASP A 70 7.18 -9.14 -0.98
N SER A 71 8.11 -9.69 -1.74
CA SER A 71 8.23 -11.14 -1.88
C SER A 71 8.39 -11.80 -0.51
N GLY A 72 7.58 -12.81 -0.24
CA GLY A 72 7.59 -13.52 1.02
C GLY A 72 6.80 -12.86 2.16
N GLU A 73 6.25 -11.68 1.93
CA GLU A 73 5.45 -10.95 2.91
C GLU A 73 3.97 -11.25 2.68
N ASP A 74 3.18 -11.35 3.75
CA ASP A 74 1.73 -11.46 3.59
C ASP A 74 1.08 -10.07 3.60
N TYR A 75 -0.20 -10.00 3.25
CA TYR A 75 -0.94 -8.75 3.19
C TYR A 75 -0.96 -8.02 4.54
N ASP A 76 -1.20 -8.74 5.63
CA ASP A 76 -1.34 -8.11 6.96
C ASP A 76 -0.01 -7.51 7.42
N ALA A 77 1.10 -8.21 7.23
CA ALA A 77 2.43 -7.72 7.58
C ALA A 77 2.79 -6.49 6.73
N CYS A 78 2.43 -6.50 5.46
CA CYS A 78 2.64 -5.36 4.57
C CYS A 78 1.90 -4.13 5.07
N ALA A 79 0.64 -4.28 5.47
CA ALA A 79 -0.16 -3.16 5.98
C ALA A 79 0.50 -2.51 7.20
N VAL A 80 0.98 -3.31 8.13
CA VAL A 80 1.67 -2.83 9.33
C VAL A 80 2.98 -2.12 8.97
N ARG A 81 3.76 -2.70 8.06
CA ARG A 81 5.04 -2.13 7.62
C ARG A 81 4.83 -0.77 6.92
N GLU A 82 3.87 -0.70 6.01
CA GLU A 82 3.61 0.55 5.26
C GLU A 82 3.13 1.66 6.18
N LEU A 83 2.30 1.38 7.17
CA LEU A 83 1.89 2.39 8.16
C LEU A 83 3.09 2.98 8.89
N ARG A 84 4.03 2.14 9.30
CA ARG A 84 5.23 2.59 9.97
C ARG A 84 6.13 3.41 9.05
N GLU A 85 6.34 2.94 7.83
CA GLU A 85 7.27 3.58 6.88
C GLU A 85 6.73 4.89 6.34
N GLU A 86 5.44 4.97 6.02
CA GLU A 86 4.88 6.13 5.34
C GLU A 86 4.43 7.23 6.30
N ILE A 87 3.77 6.87 7.39
CA ILE A 87 3.20 7.87 8.32
C ILE A 87 3.69 7.73 9.75
N GLY A 88 4.65 6.86 9.99
CA GLY A 88 5.27 6.68 11.31
C GLY A 88 4.35 6.07 12.35
N LEU A 89 3.29 5.40 11.95
CA LEU A 89 2.33 4.79 12.86
C LEU A 89 2.71 3.33 13.13
N GLU A 90 3.02 3.02 14.39
CA GLU A 90 3.35 1.67 14.79
C GLU A 90 2.14 0.97 15.40
N VAL A 91 1.74 -0.15 14.80
CA VAL A 91 0.64 -0.99 15.28
C VAL A 91 1.07 -2.45 15.19
N LYS A 92 0.46 -3.31 16.02
CA LYS A 92 0.71 -4.76 15.94
C LYS A 92 -0.05 -5.38 14.77
N SER A 93 -1.24 -4.85 14.49
CA SER A 93 -2.08 -5.29 13.38
C SER A 93 -3.08 -4.19 13.07
N CYS A 94 -3.64 -4.20 11.86
CA CYS A 94 -4.76 -3.33 11.54
C CYS A 94 -6.03 -3.88 12.19
N SER A 95 -6.92 -2.99 12.65
CA SER A 95 -8.10 -3.37 13.41
C SER A 95 -9.09 -4.20 12.60
N ARG A 96 -9.13 -4.02 11.27
CA ARG A 96 -10.09 -4.74 10.44
C ARG A 96 -9.67 -4.80 8.98
N ARG A 97 -9.84 -5.97 8.37
CA ARG A 97 -9.86 -6.12 6.91
C ARG A 97 -11.24 -5.72 6.42
N LEU A 98 -11.30 -4.85 5.43
CA LEU A 98 -12.58 -4.40 4.87
C LEU A 98 -12.98 -5.24 3.67
N PHE A 99 -12.14 -5.27 2.63
CA PHE A 99 -12.43 -6.01 1.40
C PHE A 99 -11.16 -6.21 0.58
N LYS A 100 -11.30 -6.97 -0.50
CA LYS A 100 -10.21 -7.23 -1.45
C LYS A 100 -10.72 -6.87 -2.85
N ILE A 101 -9.90 -6.13 -3.59
CA ILE A 101 -10.17 -5.77 -4.98
C ILE A 101 -9.34 -6.67 -5.88
N ASP A 102 -9.98 -7.31 -6.87
CA ASP A 102 -9.29 -8.19 -7.80
C ASP A 102 -8.39 -7.40 -8.75
N ALA A 103 -7.29 -8.03 -9.16
CA ALA A 103 -6.37 -7.44 -10.12
C ALA A 103 -7.03 -7.27 -11.48
N CYS A 104 -6.91 -6.07 -12.04
CA CYS A 104 -7.41 -5.74 -13.36
C CYS A 104 -6.61 -4.57 -13.91
N LYS A 105 -6.89 -4.17 -15.14
CA LYS A 105 -6.19 -3.06 -15.78
C LYS A 105 -6.33 -1.78 -14.96
N GLU A 106 -7.51 -1.50 -14.43
CA GLU A 106 -7.83 -0.29 -13.67
C GLU A 106 -7.06 -0.23 -12.34
N THR A 107 -6.71 -1.38 -11.76
CA THR A 107 -5.90 -1.43 -10.53
C THR A 107 -4.40 -1.48 -10.83
N GLY A 108 -3.99 -1.43 -12.10
CA GLY A 108 -2.59 -1.64 -12.47
C GLY A 108 -2.15 -3.08 -12.28
N TRP A 109 -3.07 -4.02 -12.43
CA TRP A 109 -2.87 -5.46 -12.25
C TRP A 109 -2.50 -5.85 -10.82
N GLU A 110 -3.01 -5.08 -9.84
CA GLU A 110 -2.81 -5.35 -8.43
C GLU A 110 -4.05 -5.97 -7.80
N PHE A 111 -3.84 -7.04 -7.02
CA PHE A 111 -4.82 -7.44 -6.02
C PHE A 111 -4.60 -6.50 -4.84
N CYS A 112 -5.63 -5.76 -4.44
CA CYS A 112 -5.54 -4.80 -3.35
C CYS A 112 -6.39 -5.26 -2.18
N ARG A 113 -5.79 -5.44 -1.01
CA ARG A 113 -6.52 -5.69 0.22
C ARG A 113 -6.62 -4.38 0.99
N VAL A 114 -7.83 -4.02 1.37
CA VAL A 114 -8.12 -2.74 2.04
C VAL A 114 -8.38 -2.99 3.51
N TYR A 115 -7.75 -2.17 4.36
CA TYR A 115 -7.80 -2.29 5.81
C TYR A 115 -8.32 -1.02 6.45
N ARG A 116 -8.91 -1.16 7.63
CA ARG A 116 -9.24 -0.05 8.51
C ARG A 116 -8.36 -0.12 9.74
N CYS A 117 -7.82 1.02 10.14
CA CYS A 117 -7.06 1.18 11.38
C CYS A 117 -7.56 2.42 12.10
N GLU A 118 -7.48 2.45 13.42
CA GLU A 118 -7.89 3.61 14.21
C GLU A 118 -6.67 4.17 14.95
N ALA A 119 -6.43 5.46 14.79
CA ALA A 119 -5.33 6.15 15.45
C ALA A 119 -5.54 7.65 15.41
N GLU A 120 -5.00 8.34 16.42
CA GLU A 120 -5.00 9.80 16.45
C GLU A 120 -3.70 10.33 15.87
N GLY A 121 -3.82 11.42 15.07
CA GLY A 121 -2.64 12.13 14.58
C GLY A 121 -2.03 13.03 15.67
N PRO A 122 -1.01 13.80 15.31
CA PRO A 122 -0.43 13.92 13.98
C PRO A 122 0.48 12.75 13.63
N PHE A 123 0.74 12.58 12.32
CA PHE A 123 1.58 11.51 11.80
C PHE A 123 2.88 12.06 11.24
N GLN A 124 3.94 11.25 11.31
CA GLN A 124 5.24 11.62 10.75
C GLN A 124 5.32 11.09 9.32
N LEU A 125 5.22 12.01 8.35
CA LEU A 125 5.16 11.66 6.93
C LEU A 125 6.56 11.41 6.36
N HIS A 126 6.68 10.37 5.53
CA HIS A 126 7.92 10.08 4.80
C HIS A 126 7.99 11.00 3.58
N PRO A 127 8.99 11.90 3.47
CA PRO A 127 8.99 12.95 2.44
C PRO A 127 9.10 12.43 1.00
N ASP A 128 9.70 11.26 0.79
CA ASP A 128 9.83 10.68 -0.54
C ASP A 128 8.54 9.98 -1.00
N GLU A 129 7.63 9.66 -0.07
CA GLU A 129 6.38 8.96 -0.35
C GLU A 129 5.19 9.92 -0.31
N ILE A 130 5.20 10.90 0.60
CA ILE A 130 4.06 11.75 0.92
C ILE A 130 4.47 13.20 0.89
N GLU A 131 3.71 14.02 0.16
CA GLU A 131 3.90 15.48 0.15
C GLU A 131 3.23 16.13 1.35
N SER A 132 1.98 15.74 1.64
CA SER A 132 1.20 16.29 2.74
C SER A 132 0.07 15.34 3.11
N GLY A 133 -0.55 15.60 4.26
CA GLY A 133 -1.69 14.82 4.72
C GLY A 133 -2.81 15.70 5.23
N GLY A 134 -4.00 15.15 5.24
CA GLY A 134 -5.14 15.89 5.73
C GLY A 134 -6.36 15.07 5.97
#